data_d425afee326b59a5ce45c9a9c3fc6a22
#
_entry.id   d425afee326b59a5ce45c9a9c3fc6a22
#
_cell.length_a   1.000
_cell.length_b   1.000
_cell.length_c   1.000
_cell.angle_alpha   90.00
_cell.angle_beta   90.00
_cell.angle_gamma   90.00
#
_symmetry.space_group_name_H-M   'P 1'
#
loop_
_entity.id
_entity.type
_entity.pdbx_description
1 polymer ?
#
loop_
_entity_poly.entity_id
_entity_poly.type
_entity_poly.pdbx_seq_one_letter_code
_entity_poly.pdbx_strand_id
1 'polypeptide(L)'
;MTTNEAIAQTMQQLGHDAVAAQRVLSVSSGEQRNRALHAIAASLRRHRAAILAANELDMNAASGAGLGRAALDRLQLDAARVEAMARGVEDIAALPDPIGTVLAEWTRPNALRFQRVRVPLGVIGIIYESRPNVTCDAGALCLKSANAAILRGGSESYQSNVAIHACLVEGVHAAGLPAACIQLVP
;
A
#
# COMPACT_ATOMS: atom_id res chain seq x y z
N MET A 1 1.70 -31.64 -4.45
CA MET A 1 2.00 -30.34 -5.03
C MET A 1 3.47 -30.03 -4.82
N THR A 2 4.19 -29.66 -5.86
CA THR A 2 5.56 -29.16 -5.72
C THR A 2 5.54 -27.76 -5.10
N THR A 3 6.63 -27.33 -4.48
CA THR A 3 6.76 -25.96 -3.93
C THR A 3 6.47 -24.88 -4.99
N ASN A 4 6.88 -25.12 -6.24
CA ASN A 4 6.64 -24.19 -7.35
C ASN A 4 5.15 -24.10 -7.74
N GLU A 5 4.41 -25.20 -7.69
CA GLU A 5 2.95 -25.20 -7.95
C GLU A 5 2.20 -24.41 -6.86
N ALA A 6 2.60 -24.56 -5.59
CA ALA A 6 2.01 -23.84 -4.49
C ALA A 6 2.24 -22.31 -4.61
N ILE A 7 3.47 -21.90 -4.96
CA ILE A 7 3.81 -20.49 -5.22
C ILE A 7 2.97 -19.94 -6.38
N ALA A 8 2.90 -20.66 -7.49
CA ALA A 8 2.12 -20.24 -8.66
C ALA A 8 0.63 -20.05 -8.30
N GLN A 9 0.04 -20.97 -7.56
CA GLN A 9 -1.35 -20.84 -7.10
C GLN A 9 -1.54 -19.62 -6.17
N THR A 10 -0.63 -19.40 -5.21
CA THR A 10 -0.67 -18.23 -4.33
C THR A 10 -0.63 -16.93 -5.14
N MET A 11 0.27 -16.83 -6.10
CA MET A 11 0.40 -15.64 -6.95
C MET A 11 -0.82 -15.41 -7.84
N GLN A 12 -1.40 -16.48 -8.39
CA GLN A 12 -2.65 -16.41 -9.16
C GLN A 12 -3.82 -15.93 -8.28
N GLN A 13 -3.94 -16.47 -7.07
CA GLN A 13 -4.99 -16.06 -6.13
C GLN A 13 -4.84 -14.58 -5.75
N LEU A 14 -3.63 -14.12 -5.39
CA LEU A 14 -3.36 -12.71 -5.12
C LEU A 14 -3.77 -11.82 -6.32
N GLY A 15 -3.46 -12.24 -7.54
CA GLY A 15 -3.85 -11.53 -8.75
C GLY A 15 -5.36 -11.45 -8.94
N HIS A 16 -6.08 -12.56 -8.77
CA HIS A 16 -7.54 -12.60 -8.87
C HIS A 16 -8.21 -11.72 -7.82
N ASP A 17 -7.77 -11.81 -6.56
CA ASP A 17 -8.31 -11.02 -5.45
C ASP A 17 -8.05 -9.53 -5.65
N ALA A 18 -6.85 -9.16 -6.14
CA ALA A 18 -6.52 -7.79 -6.46
C ALA A 18 -7.42 -7.21 -7.57
N VAL A 19 -7.66 -7.97 -8.63
CA VAL A 19 -8.57 -7.55 -9.73
C VAL A 19 -10.00 -7.38 -9.22
N ALA A 20 -10.48 -8.29 -8.38
CA ALA A 20 -11.82 -8.18 -7.79
C ALA A 20 -11.92 -6.94 -6.88
N ALA A 21 -10.93 -6.72 -6.02
CA ALA A 21 -10.86 -5.56 -5.13
C ALA A 21 -10.75 -4.24 -5.93
N GLN A 22 -9.97 -4.21 -6.99
CA GLN A 22 -9.79 -3.03 -7.83
C GLN A 22 -11.10 -2.59 -8.49
N ARG A 23 -11.95 -3.52 -8.91
CA ARG A 23 -13.28 -3.19 -9.46
C ARG A 23 -14.14 -2.42 -8.46
N VAL A 24 -14.09 -2.79 -7.18
CA VAL A 24 -14.79 -2.08 -6.10
C VAL A 24 -14.12 -0.72 -5.85
N LEU A 25 -12.79 -0.71 -5.77
CA LEU A 25 -12.02 0.49 -5.48
C LEU A 25 -12.16 1.55 -6.58
N SER A 26 -12.22 1.15 -7.86
CA SER A 26 -12.32 2.07 -9.00
C SER A 26 -13.60 2.92 -9.00
N VAL A 27 -14.66 2.43 -8.38
CA VAL A 27 -15.95 3.14 -8.26
C VAL A 27 -16.15 3.77 -6.88
N SER A 28 -15.18 3.63 -5.97
CA SER A 28 -15.23 4.24 -4.64
C SER A 28 -15.06 5.76 -4.72
N SER A 29 -15.71 6.48 -3.82
CA SER A 29 -15.54 7.94 -3.74
C SER A 29 -14.17 8.32 -3.16
N GLY A 30 -13.67 9.52 -3.50
CA GLY A 30 -12.47 10.09 -2.89
C GLY A 30 -12.59 10.20 -1.36
N GLU A 31 -13.78 10.51 -0.85
CA GLU A 31 -14.06 10.54 0.58
C GLU A 31 -13.91 9.15 1.25
N GLN A 32 -14.39 8.10 0.59
CA GLN A 32 -14.25 6.74 1.12
C GLN A 32 -12.77 6.32 1.19
N ARG A 33 -11.99 6.62 0.15
CA ARG A 33 -10.55 6.39 0.14
C ARG A 33 -9.82 7.21 1.21
N ASN A 34 -10.20 8.47 1.40
CA ASN A 34 -9.64 9.31 2.46
C ASN A 34 -9.99 8.78 3.86
N ARG A 35 -11.23 8.31 4.09
CA ARG A 35 -11.58 7.64 5.36
C ARG A 35 -10.69 6.43 5.62
N ALA A 36 -10.42 5.61 4.60
CA ALA A 36 -9.51 4.47 4.73
C ALA A 36 -8.09 4.93 5.11
N LEU A 37 -7.56 5.96 4.47
CA LEU A 37 -6.24 6.51 4.77
C LEU A 37 -6.15 7.04 6.21
N HIS A 38 -7.15 7.80 6.68
CA HIS A 38 -7.17 8.25 8.08
C HIS A 38 -7.27 7.08 9.07
N ALA A 39 -8.05 6.04 8.74
CA ALA A 39 -8.13 4.84 9.56
C ALA A 39 -6.80 4.07 9.58
N ILE A 40 -6.07 4.01 8.46
CA ILE A 40 -4.70 3.46 8.39
C ILE A 40 -3.76 4.23 9.31
N ALA A 41 -3.73 5.56 9.24
CA ALA A 41 -2.88 6.39 10.10
C ALA A 41 -3.18 6.17 11.58
N ALA A 42 -4.46 6.08 11.95
CA ALA A 42 -4.88 5.76 13.32
C ALA A 42 -4.45 4.34 13.74
N SER A 43 -4.54 3.36 12.83
CA SER A 43 -4.12 1.97 13.08
C SER A 43 -2.60 1.87 13.30
N LEU A 44 -1.78 2.55 12.49
CA LEU A 44 -0.32 2.61 12.66
C LEU A 44 0.05 3.15 14.05
N ARG A 45 -0.59 4.22 14.51
CA ARG A 45 -0.37 4.78 15.85
C ARG A 45 -0.77 3.81 16.96
N ARG A 46 -1.94 3.18 16.83
CA ARG A 46 -2.48 2.21 17.79
C ARG A 46 -1.59 0.98 17.92
N HIS A 47 -1.07 0.46 16.80
CA HIS A 47 -0.26 -0.75 16.76
C HIS A 47 1.26 -0.47 16.76
N ARG A 48 1.69 0.76 17.09
CA ARG A 48 3.10 1.16 17.11
C ARG A 48 3.99 0.17 17.87
N ALA A 49 3.57 -0.30 19.03
CA ALA A 49 4.35 -1.24 19.83
C ALA A 49 4.57 -2.58 19.10
N ALA A 50 3.54 -3.11 18.43
CA ALA A 50 3.64 -4.34 17.66
C ALA A 50 4.54 -4.18 16.43
N ILE A 51 4.46 -3.03 15.74
CA ILE A 51 5.34 -2.71 14.61
C ILE A 51 6.81 -2.65 15.06
N LEU A 52 7.10 -2.00 16.18
CA LEU A 52 8.47 -1.90 16.72
C LEU A 52 9.00 -3.26 17.17
N ALA A 53 8.18 -4.09 17.80
CA ALA A 53 8.57 -5.46 18.17
C ALA A 53 8.86 -6.33 16.93
N ALA A 54 8.07 -6.22 15.88
CA ALA A 54 8.32 -6.90 14.61
C ALA A 54 9.62 -6.41 13.95
N ASN A 55 9.88 -5.11 14.00
CA ASN A 55 11.12 -4.53 13.47
C ASN A 55 12.36 -4.96 14.26
N GLU A 56 12.25 -5.13 15.56
CA GLU A 56 13.35 -5.67 16.38
C GLU A 56 13.75 -7.08 15.95
N LEU A 57 12.80 -7.94 15.58
CA LEU A 57 13.07 -9.27 15.03
C LEU A 57 13.85 -9.18 13.71
N ASP A 58 13.42 -8.31 12.79
CA ASP A 58 14.11 -8.07 11.52
C ASP A 58 15.52 -7.51 11.75
N MET A 59 15.68 -6.53 12.65
CA MET A 59 16.98 -5.92 12.98
C MET A 59 17.97 -6.94 13.56
N ASN A 60 17.50 -7.80 14.46
CA ASN A 60 18.32 -8.85 15.06
C ASN A 60 18.80 -9.86 14.01
N ALA A 61 17.89 -10.31 13.12
CA ALA A 61 18.22 -11.22 12.03
C ALA A 61 19.22 -10.58 11.03
N ALA A 62 18.96 -9.33 10.62
CA ALA A 62 19.81 -8.59 9.69
C ALA A 62 21.22 -8.32 10.25
N SER A 63 21.32 -7.97 11.54
CA SER A 63 22.62 -7.79 12.22
C SER A 63 23.38 -9.09 12.32
N GLY A 64 22.71 -10.21 12.66
CA GLY A 64 23.30 -11.54 12.70
C GLY A 64 23.79 -12.03 11.32
N ALA A 65 23.14 -11.60 10.25
CA ALA A 65 23.53 -11.87 8.85
C ALA A 65 24.65 -10.94 8.34
N GLY A 66 25.13 -9.99 9.14
CA GLY A 66 26.23 -9.11 8.80
C GLY A 66 25.86 -7.97 7.83
N LEU A 67 24.60 -7.51 7.81
CA LEU A 67 24.20 -6.38 7.00
C LEU A 67 24.99 -5.11 7.37
N GLY A 68 25.42 -4.36 6.34
CA GLY A 68 26.16 -3.13 6.54
C GLY A 68 25.32 -2.02 7.21
N ARG A 69 25.99 -1.09 7.89
CA ARG A 69 25.38 -0.01 8.69
C ARG A 69 24.29 0.78 7.92
N ALA A 70 24.53 1.09 6.66
CA ALA A 70 23.58 1.83 5.83
C ALA A 70 22.29 1.04 5.53
N ALA A 71 22.38 -0.30 5.41
CA ALA A 71 21.21 -1.17 5.25
C ALA A 71 20.42 -1.29 6.55
N LEU A 72 21.12 -1.44 7.68
CA LEU A 72 20.49 -1.48 9.00
C LEU A 72 19.76 -0.16 9.34
N ASP A 73 20.34 1.00 9.02
CA ASP A 73 19.66 2.29 9.23
C ASP A 73 18.37 2.42 8.40
N ARG A 74 18.37 1.91 7.14
CA ARG A 74 17.17 1.89 6.30
C ARG A 74 16.09 0.93 6.79
N LEU A 75 16.49 -0.17 7.41
CA LEU A 75 15.59 -1.18 7.96
C LEU A 75 14.97 -0.74 9.29
N GLN A 76 15.73 -0.02 10.10
CA GLN A 76 15.36 0.36 11.46
C GLN A 76 14.11 1.23 11.50
N LEU A 77 13.17 0.88 12.38
CA LEU A 77 12.06 1.71 12.79
C LEU A 77 12.23 2.13 14.26
N ASP A 78 11.77 3.32 14.55
CA ASP A 78 11.58 3.86 15.90
C ASP A 78 10.21 4.54 16.00
N ALA A 79 9.87 5.02 17.18
CA ALA A 79 8.59 5.69 17.41
C ALA A 79 8.37 6.91 16.52
N ALA A 80 9.44 7.66 16.21
CA ALA A 80 9.37 8.84 15.36
C ALA A 80 9.15 8.45 13.89
N ARG A 81 9.80 7.39 13.41
CA ARG A 81 9.61 6.87 12.04
C ARG A 81 8.21 6.28 11.85
N VAL A 82 7.63 5.59 12.85
CA VAL A 82 6.23 5.12 12.80
C VAL A 82 5.26 6.29 12.77
N GLU A 83 5.48 7.33 13.58
CA GLU A 83 4.66 8.55 13.54
C GLU A 83 4.80 9.29 12.20
N ALA A 84 6.01 9.32 11.62
CA ALA A 84 6.23 9.90 10.30
C ALA A 84 5.46 9.16 9.21
N MET A 85 5.38 7.81 9.25
CA MET A 85 4.53 7.02 8.35
C MET A 85 3.07 7.40 8.49
N ALA A 86 2.55 7.51 9.72
CA ALA A 86 1.15 7.87 9.96
C ALA A 86 0.83 9.28 9.39
N ARG A 87 1.72 10.26 9.61
CA ARG A 87 1.59 11.61 9.03
C ARG A 87 1.66 11.57 7.51
N GLY A 88 2.60 10.82 6.92
CA GLY A 88 2.69 10.65 5.48
C GLY A 88 1.40 10.13 4.85
N VAL A 89 0.70 9.20 5.52
CA VAL A 89 -0.61 8.73 5.08
C VAL A 89 -1.68 9.83 5.17
N GLU A 90 -1.66 10.64 6.23
CA GLU A 90 -2.56 11.81 6.37
C GLU A 90 -2.28 12.87 5.29
N ASP A 91 -1.00 13.12 4.99
CA ASP A 91 -0.61 14.03 3.90
C ASP A 91 -1.10 13.51 2.54
N ILE A 92 -1.00 12.20 2.29
CA ILE A 92 -1.57 11.56 1.09
C ILE A 92 -3.10 11.72 1.06
N ALA A 93 -3.79 11.58 2.19
CA ALA A 93 -5.24 11.78 2.26
C ALA A 93 -5.63 13.22 1.90
N ALA A 94 -4.80 14.21 2.28
CA ALA A 94 -5.01 15.62 2.00
C ALA A 94 -4.74 16.02 0.53
N LEU A 95 -4.05 15.20 -0.25
CA LEU A 95 -3.83 15.47 -1.67
C LEU A 95 -5.16 15.58 -2.42
N PRO A 96 -5.26 16.43 -3.47
CA PRO A 96 -6.40 16.41 -4.37
C PRO A 96 -6.68 15.02 -4.94
N ASP A 97 -7.95 14.69 -5.13
CA ASP A 97 -8.32 13.41 -5.76
C ASP A 97 -7.84 13.40 -7.22
N PRO A 98 -6.96 12.47 -7.62
CA PRO A 98 -6.52 12.42 -9.01
C PRO A 98 -7.57 11.87 -9.97
N ILE A 99 -8.55 11.10 -9.46
CA ILE A 99 -9.53 10.39 -10.28
C ILE A 99 -10.62 11.35 -10.76
N GLY A 100 -10.94 11.27 -12.04
CA GLY A 100 -11.95 12.15 -12.67
C GLY A 100 -11.41 13.53 -13.07
N THR A 101 -10.14 13.84 -12.79
CA THR A 101 -9.53 15.12 -13.20
C THR A 101 -9.48 15.24 -14.72
N VAL A 102 -10.09 16.29 -15.28
CA VAL A 102 -10.03 16.60 -16.71
C VAL A 102 -8.69 17.27 -17.02
N LEU A 103 -7.88 16.61 -17.85
CA LEU A 103 -6.56 17.10 -18.27
C LEU A 103 -6.61 17.98 -19.52
N ALA A 104 -7.58 17.73 -20.40
CA ALA A 104 -7.81 18.49 -21.62
C ALA A 104 -9.26 18.31 -22.07
N GLU A 105 -9.77 19.32 -22.73
CA GLU A 105 -11.11 19.31 -23.33
C GLU A 105 -11.06 20.01 -24.69
N TRP A 106 -11.80 19.47 -25.69
CA TRP A 106 -11.92 20.07 -27.00
C TRP A 106 -13.21 19.64 -27.67
N THR A 107 -13.68 20.46 -28.60
CA THR A 107 -14.88 20.20 -29.42
C THR A 107 -14.47 20.00 -30.88
N ARG A 108 -15.08 19.06 -31.58
CA ARG A 108 -14.92 18.85 -33.01
C ARG A 108 -15.93 19.66 -33.81
N PRO A 109 -15.72 19.86 -35.14
CA PRO A 109 -16.65 20.61 -36.00
C PRO A 109 -18.09 20.07 -36.01
N ASN A 110 -18.27 18.77 -35.71
CA ASN A 110 -19.58 18.13 -35.60
C ASN A 110 -20.20 18.25 -34.20
N ALA A 111 -19.74 19.20 -33.39
CA ALA A 111 -20.17 19.47 -32.01
C ALA A 111 -19.92 18.36 -30.98
N LEU A 112 -19.18 17.30 -31.32
CA LEU A 112 -18.76 16.30 -30.33
C LEU A 112 -17.74 16.88 -29.37
N ARG A 113 -18.03 16.79 -28.07
CA ARG A 113 -17.15 17.23 -26.99
C ARG A 113 -16.34 16.05 -26.47
N PHE A 114 -15.04 16.24 -26.37
CA PHE A 114 -14.08 15.25 -25.89
C PHE A 114 -13.41 15.75 -24.62
N GLN A 115 -13.21 14.85 -23.66
CA GLN A 115 -12.43 15.10 -22.46
C GLN A 115 -11.38 14.00 -22.28
N ARG A 116 -10.15 14.39 -21.93
CA ARG A 116 -9.13 13.48 -21.45
C ARG A 116 -9.15 13.49 -19.93
N VAL A 117 -9.58 12.39 -19.33
CA VAL A 117 -9.82 12.26 -17.89
C VAL A 117 -8.83 11.28 -17.27
N ARG A 118 -8.34 11.55 -16.06
CA ARG A 118 -7.54 10.61 -15.29
C ARG A 118 -8.41 9.49 -14.74
N VAL A 119 -7.93 8.24 -14.92
CA VAL A 119 -8.57 7.03 -14.42
C VAL A 119 -7.52 6.17 -13.69
N PRO A 120 -7.93 5.23 -12.81
CA PRO A 120 -7.00 4.27 -12.21
C PRO A 120 -6.28 3.44 -13.27
N LEU A 121 -5.03 3.03 -12.99
CA LEU A 121 -4.29 2.08 -13.80
C LEU A 121 -4.83 0.65 -13.67
N GLY A 122 -5.31 0.31 -12.48
CA GLY A 122 -5.83 -1.02 -12.17
C GLY A 122 -5.14 -1.67 -10.97
N VAL A 123 -4.43 -2.77 -11.21
CA VAL A 123 -3.61 -3.46 -10.20
C VAL A 123 -2.15 -3.12 -10.43
N ILE A 124 -1.45 -2.69 -9.38
CA ILE A 124 -0.03 -2.32 -9.44
C ILE A 124 0.77 -3.28 -8.57
N GLY A 125 1.72 -4.00 -9.18
CA GLY A 125 2.74 -4.77 -8.47
C GLY A 125 3.93 -3.86 -8.13
N ILE A 126 4.36 -3.86 -6.86
CA ILE A 126 5.48 -3.02 -6.39
C ILE A 126 6.48 -3.90 -5.67
N ILE A 127 7.70 -3.97 -6.22
CA ILE A 127 8.85 -4.65 -5.62
C ILE A 127 9.79 -3.58 -5.11
N TYR A 128 10.19 -3.66 -3.84
CA TYR A 128 11.02 -2.66 -3.19
C TYR A 128 12.04 -3.29 -2.24
N GLU A 129 13.07 -2.52 -1.91
CA GLU A 129 14.12 -2.91 -0.96
C GLU A 129 13.58 -3.08 0.46
N SER A 130 14.42 -3.58 1.38
CA SER A 130 14.14 -3.73 2.81
C SER A 130 14.03 -2.37 3.52
N ARG A 131 12.98 -1.62 3.19
CA ARG A 131 12.57 -0.34 3.76
C ARG A 131 11.12 -0.44 4.21
N PRO A 132 10.86 -0.74 5.49
CA PRO A 132 9.50 -1.04 5.97
C PRO A 132 8.48 0.07 5.70
N ASN A 133 8.90 1.35 5.75
CA ASN A 133 8.02 2.48 5.45
C ASN A 133 7.42 2.45 4.04
N VAL A 134 8.12 1.85 3.06
CA VAL A 134 7.63 1.77 1.67
C VAL A 134 6.37 0.92 1.57
N THR A 135 6.19 -0.08 2.45
CA THR A 135 4.93 -0.84 2.55
C THR A 135 3.74 0.10 2.76
N CYS A 136 3.91 1.06 3.67
CA CYS A 136 2.90 2.05 4.00
C CYS A 136 2.69 3.06 2.85
N ASP A 137 3.77 3.67 2.38
CA ASP A 137 3.74 4.75 1.39
C ASP A 137 3.15 4.26 0.07
N ALA A 138 3.63 3.10 -0.42
CA ALA A 138 3.17 2.51 -1.67
C ALA A 138 1.69 2.10 -1.61
N GLY A 139 1.29 1.44 -0.51
CA GLY A 139 -0.11 1.05 -0.30
C GLY A 139 -1.04 2.25 -0.24
N ALA A 140 -0.67 3.30 0.50
CA ALA A 140 -1.46 4.51 0.64
C ALA A 140 -1.61 5.29 -0.68
N LEU A 141 -0.54 5.45 -1.45
CA LEU A 141 -0.57 6.12 -2.76
C LEU A 141 -1.43 5.36 -3.78
N CYS A 142 -1.32 4.03 -3.82
CA CYS A 142 -2.16 3.20 -4.66
C CYS A 142 -3.65 3.34 -4.27
N LEU A 143 -3.95 3.26 -2.98
CA LEU A 143 -5.30 3.43 -2.46
C LEU A 143 -5.88 4.80 -2.81
N LYS A 144 -5.12 5.89 -2.60
CA LYS A 144 -5.54 7.26 -2.94
C LYS A 144 -5.90 7.40 -4.42
N SER A 145 -5.13 6.77 -5.29
CA SER A 145 -5.33 6.80 -6.75
C SER A 145 -6.23 5.68 -7.28
N ALA A 146 -7.03 5.04 -6.39
CA ALA A 146 -8.00 4.00 -6.71
C ALA A 146 -7.39 2.78 -7.43
N ASN A 147 -6.12 2.47 -7.16
CA ASN A 147 -5.43 1.28 -7.66
C ASN A 147 -5.29 0.25 -6.54
N ALA A 148 -5.55 -1.02 -6.85
CA ALA A 148 -5.16 -2.10 -5.95
C ALA A 148 -3.64 -2.33 -6.03
N ALA A 149 -3.02 -2.73 -4.92
CA ALA A 149 -1.59 -2.95 -4.82
C ALA A 149 -1.26 -4.39 -4.40
N ILE A 150 -0.26 -4.98 -5.05
CA ILE A 150 0.40 -6.21 -4.59
C ILE A 150 1.84 -5.82 -4.27
N LEU A 151 2.19 -5.88 -2.99
CA LEU A 151 3.45 -5.39 -2.43
C LEU A 151 4.42 -6.54 -2.20
N ARG A 152 5.69 -6.38 -2.57
CA ARG A 152 6.78 -7.32 -2.30
C ARG A 152 8.00 -6.57 -1.78
N GLY A 153 8.20 -6.58 -0.47
CA GLY A 153 9.38 -6.01 0.16
C GLY A 153 10.56 -6.99 0.20
N GLY A 154 11.72 -6.49 0.58
CA GLY A 154 12.91 -7.32 0.85
C GLY A 154 12.67 -8.30 2.00
N SER A 155 13.36 -9.44 1.98
CA SER A 155 13.24 -10.50 3.00
C SER A 155 13.65 -10.04 4.39
N GLU A 156 14.60 -9.12 4.46
CA GLU A 156 15.15 -8.61 5.72
C GLU A 156 14.15 -7.73 6.50
N SER A 157 13.10 -7.26 5.86
CA SER A 157 12.03 -6.43 6.47
C SER A 157 10.70 -7.16 6.59
N TYR A 158 10.69 -8.48 6.49
CA TYR A 158 9.46 -9.26 6.36
C TYR A 158 8.50 -9.08 7.53
N GLN A 159 8.99 -9.21 8.78
CA GLN A 159 8.13 -9.09 9.97
C GLN A 159 7.56 -7.67 10.10
N SER A 160 8.38 -6.65 9.85
CA SER A 160 7.95 -5.26 9.83
C SER A 160 6.89 -5.01 8.75
N ASN A 161 7.11 -5.55 7.54
CA ASN A 161 6.17 -5.38 6.43
C ASN A 161 4.82 -6.04 6.74
N VAL A 162 4.80 -7.23 7.36
CA VAL A 162 3.58 -7.92 7.79
C VAL A 162 2.83 -7.10 8.84
N ALA A 163 3.54 -6.57 9.85
CA ALA A 163 2.91 -5.76 10.90
C ALA A 163 2.31 -4.44 10.34
N ILE A 164 3.01 -3.77 9.44
CA ILE A 164 2.52 -2.55 8.78
C ILE A 164 1.33 -2.89 7.86
N HIS A 165 1.44 -3.95 7.05
CA HIS A 165 0.37 -4.38 6.15
C HIS A 165 -0.92 -4.69 6.91
N ALA A 166 -0.84 -5.31 8.09
CA ALA A 166 -2.02 -5.55 8.92
C ALA A 166 -2.74 -4.23 9.28
N CYS A 167 -2.00 -3.16 9.55
CA CYS A 167 -2.58 -1.83 9.80
C CYS A 167 -3.24 -1.24 8.54
N LEU A 168 -2.66 -1.46 7.35
CA LEU A 168 -3.25 -1.02 6.09
C LEU A 168 -4.59 -1.74 5.83
N VAL A 169 -4.61 -3.06 6.00
CA VAL A 169 -5.81 -3.89 5.83
C VAL A 169 -6.92 -3.47 6.81
N GLU A 170 -6.57 -3.24 8.07
CA GLU A 170 -7.54 -2.77 9.09
C GLU A 170 -8.18 -1.44 8.68
N GLY A 171 -7.38 -0.47 8.23
CA GLY A 171 -7.88 0.83 7.80
C GLY A 171 -8.73 0.77 6.53
N VAL A 172 -8.35 -0.06 5.55
CA VAL A 172 -9.13 -0.32 4.34
C VAL A 172 -10.49 -0.93 4.70
N HIS A 173 -10.49 -1.94 5.57
CA HIS A 173 -11.70 -2.61 6.03
C HIS A 173 -12.63 -1.67 6.81
N ALA A 174 -12.09 -0.81 7.67
CA ALA A 174 -12.85 0.18 8.43
C ALA A 174 -13.62 1.17 7.55
N ALA A 175 -13.17 1.39 6.32
CA ALA A 175 -13.87 2.22 5.33
C ALA A 175 -14.84 1.44 4.43
N GLY A 176 -15.05 0.14 4.68
CA GLY A 176 -15.91 -0.73 3.89
C GLY A 176 -15.33 -1.08 2.50
N LEU A 177 -14.00 -1.05 2.37
CA LEU A 177 -13.30 -1.47 1.16
C LEU A 177 -12.76 -2.90 1.33
N PRO A 178 -12.62 -3.68 0.24
CA PRO A 178 -12.06 -5.03 0.31
C PRO A 178 -10.62 -5.04 0.84
N ALA A 179 -10.29 -5.98 1.72
CA ALA A 179 -8.94 -6.16 2.26
C ALA A 179 -7.89 -6.33 1.15
N ALA A 180 -8.26 -6.98 0.05
CA ALA A 180 -7.40 -7.23 -1.10
C ALA A 180 -7.08 -5.97 -1.95
N CYS A 181 -7.57 -4.77 -1.56
CA CYS A 181 -7.10 -3.52 -2.15
C CYS A 181 -5.60 -3.30 -1.95
N ILE A 182 -5.04 -3.84 -0.87
CA ILE A 182 -3.59 -3.80 -0.59
C ILE A 182 -3.20 -5.19 -0.11
N GLN A 183 -2.38 -5.88 -0.86
CA GLN A 183 -1.90 -7.22 -0.54
C GLN A 183 -0.38 -7.23 -0.41
N LEU A 184 0.13 -8.13 0.43
CA LEU A 184 1.55 -8.39 0.62
C LEU A 184 1.85 -9.81 0.15
N VAL A 185 2.87 -9.98 -0.68
CA VAL A 185 3.37 -11.31 -1.08
C VAL A 185 3.99 -11.97 0.14
N PRO A 186 3.55 -13.20 0.51
CA PRO A 186 4.05 -13.93 1.68
C PRO A 186 5.49 -14.40 1.54
#